data_e2635d28f3f5479e5bf7263fcc5fcb82
#
_entry.id   e2635d28f3f5479e5bf7263fcc5fcb82
#
_cell.length_a   1.000
_cell.length_b   1.000
_cell.length_c   1.000
_cell.angle_alpha   90.00
_cell.angle_beta   90.00
_cell.angle_gamma   90.00
#
_symmetry.space_group_name_H-M   'P 1'
#
loop_
_entity.id
_entity.type
_entity.pdbx_description
1 polymer ?
#
loop_
_entity_poly.entity_id
_entity_poly.type
_entity_poly.pdbx_seq_one_letter_code
_entity_poly.pdbx_strand_id
1 'polypeptide(L)'
;TKLDAIFDISKELHAPVVFTGDLFDRPDPPYSLVIEMCERFLQSPHGVLTTVGNHDIYGASLSTLHRSALGVLVAAKAVSLLRPDIPHTLHTSFGYSVNLYGSSYMHPTQPSAPAAGGKKSGNVHVLVTHEMVLADRLYREPDEFVTTEDFVGTHAGWDMIVCGHYHYRFLQQVGACRILNPGPVVRIKASKGDMDLVPSVYVWDLEHDTLTTRTLPHAPAKDVFIQGEKTAQTNA
;
A
#
# COMPACT_ATOMS: atom_id res chain seq x y z
N THR A 1 18.53 5.21 -0.95
CA THR A 1 17.43 4.53 -1.69
C THR A 1 16.07 5.21 -1.43
N LYS A 2 15.02 4.80 -2.14
CA LYS A 2 13.65 5.28 -1.86
C LYS A 2 13.17 4.83 -0.48
N LEU A 3 13.55 3.62 -0.08
CA LEU A 3 13.21 3.09 1.25
C LEU A 3 13.86 3.92 2.36
N ASP A 4 15.12 4.33 2.19
CA ASP A 4 15.78 5.22 3.15
C ASP A 4 15.02 6.54 3.28
N ALA A 5 14.61 7.14 2.15
CA ALA A 5 13.82 8.37 2.15
C ALA A 5 12.45 8.19 2.84
N ILE A 6 11.80 7.03 2.69
CA ILE A 6 10.55 6.70 3.42
C ILE A 6 10.82 6.64 4.92
N PHE A 7 11.91 6.02 5.35
CA PHE A 7 12.26 5.94 6.77
C PHE A 7 12.72 7.27 7.35
N ASP A 8 13.39 8.12 6.55
CA ASP A 8 13.72 9.48 6.96
C ASP A 8 12.45 10.31 7.20
N ILE A 9 11.45 10.19 6.32
CA ILE A 9 10.13 10.82 6.50
C ILE A 9 9.43 10.26 7.76
N SER A 10 9.43 8.94 7.96
CA SER A 10 8.88 8.29 9.15
C SER A 10 9.53 8.82 10.44
N LYS A 11 10.85 8.98 10.43
CA LYS A 11 11.61 9.52 11.55
C LYS A 11 11.30 11.00 11.79
N GLU A 12 11.26 11.82 10.75
CA GLU A 12 10.91 13.26 10.82
C GLU A 12 9.54 13.45 11.44
N LEU A 13 8.57 12.64 11.02
CA LEU A 13 7.16 12.80 11.40
C LEU A 13 6.75 11.96 12.61
N HIS A 14 7.65 11.15 13.17
CA HIS A 14 7.37 10.23 14.27
C HIS A 14 6.17 9.31 13.98
N ALA A 15 6.06 8.82 12.74
CA ALA A 15 4.93 8.06 12.26
C ALA A 15 5.35 6.70 11.69
N PRO A 16 4.56 5.62 11.88
CA PRO A 16 4.85 4.33 11.26
C PRO A 16 4.69 4.39 9.74
N VAL A 17 5.33 3.46 9.05
CA VAL A 17 5.15 3.26 7.61
C VAL A 17 4.08 2.19 7.38
N VAL A 18 3.12 2.48 6.51
CA VAL A 18 2.07 1.53 6.13
C VAL A 18 2.20 1.22 4.65
N PHE A 19 2.42 -0.05 4.33
CA PHE A 19 2.37 -0.58 2.97
C PHE A 19 1.04 -1.27 2.71
N THR A 20 0.61 -1.25 1.47
CA THR A 20 -0.65 -1.85 1.02
C THR A 20 -0.46 -3.24 0.39
N GLY A 21 0.57 -3.98 0.77
CA GLY A 21 0.95 -5.27 0.19
C GLY A 21 1.99 -5.12 -0.93
N ASP A 22 2.35 -6.26 -1.53
CA ASP A 22 3.33 -6.37 -2.61
C ASP A 22 4.68 -5.72 -2.24
N LEU A 23 5.22 -6.11 -1.07
CA LEU A 23 6.55 -5.66 -0.64
C LEU A 23 7.67 -6.19 -1.53
N PHE A 24 7.43 -7.33 -2.16
CA PHE A 24 8.31 -7.94 -3.15
C PHE A 24 7.55 -8.16 -4.46
N ASP A 25 8.27 -8.18 -5.59
CA ASP A 25 7.72 -8.49 -6.91
C ASP A 25 7.34 -9.98 -7.08
N ARG A 26 7.79 -10.83 -6.15
CA ARG A 26 7.50 -12.28 -6.13
C ARG A 26 7.72 -12.85 -4.73
N PRO A 27 7.07 -13.98 -4.39
CA PRO A 27 7.13 -14.56 -3.05
C PRO A 27 8.53 -15.05 -2.65
N ASP A 28 9.40 -15.34 -3.63
CA ASP A 28 10.73 -15.94 -3.47
C ASP A 28 11.85 -15.12 -4.12
N PRO A 29 12.03 -13.85 -3.75
CA PRO A 29 13.15 -13.05 -4.24
C PRO A 29 14.48 -13.64 -3.73
N PRO A 30 15.64 -13.24 -4.29
CA PRO A 30 16.94 -13.68 -3.80
C PRO A 30 17.10 -13.42 -2.29
N TYR A 31 17.69 -14.39 -1.57
CA TYR A 31 17.89 -14.27 -0.12
C TYR A 31 18.67 -13.02 0.28
N SER A 32 19.62 -12.55 -0.53
CA SER A 32 20.35 -11.31 -0.28
C SER A 32 19.42 -10.10 -0.15
N LEU A 33 18.36 -10.05 -0.99
CA LEU A 33 17.35 -8.99 -0.91
C LEU A 33 16.47 -9.16 0.34
N VAL A 34 16.09 -10.39 0.68
CA VAL A 34 15.28 -10.65 1.90
C VAL A 34 16.03 -10.23 3.15
N ILE A 35 17.34 -10.56 3.22
CA ILE A 35 18.21 -10.17 4.35
C ILE A 35 18.31 -8.65 4.43
N GLU A 36 18.64 -7.97 3.32
CA GLU A 36 18.74 -6.51 3.27
C GLU A 36 17.43 -5.85 3.71
N MET A 37 16.29 -6.30 3.21
CA MET A 37 14.98 -5.75 3.58
C MET A 37 14.66 -6.00 5.06
N CYS A 38 15.00 -7.20 5.57
CA CYS A 38 14.80 -7.52 6.98
C CYS A 38 15.60 -6.57 7.89
N GLU A 39 16.89 -6.38 7.61
CA GLU A 39 17.75 -5.46 8.36
C GLU A 39 17.24 -4.03 8.33
N ARG A 40 16.83 -3.53 7.15
CA ARG A 40 16.30 -2.17 6.99
C ARG A 40 14.99 -1.97 7.73
N PHE A 41 14.08 -2.93 7.67
CA PHE A 41 12.78 -2.82 8.34
C PHE A 41 12.90 -2.92 9.86
N LEU A 42 13.81 -3.73 10.37
CA LEU A 42 14.13 -3.77 11.80
C LEU A 42 14.68 -2.45 12.33
N GLN A 43 15.32 -1.66 11.46
CA GLN A 43 15.84 -0.33 11.81
C GLN A 43 14.79 0.79 11.65
N SER A 44 13.58 0.47 11.18
CA SER A 44 12.51 1.47 11.06
C SER A 44 12.17 2.08 12.44
N PRO A 45 12.25 3.40 12.59
CA PRO A 45 12.17 4.04 13.91
C PRO A 45 10.79 3.93 14.56
N HIS A 46 9.74 3.79 13.76
CA HIS A 46 8.35 3.75 14.21
C HIS A 46 7.58 2.51 13.75
N GLY A 47 8.29 1.52 13.22
CA GLY A 47 7.71 0.27 12.75
C GLY A 47 7.15 0.33 11.33
N VAL A 48 6.95 -0.85 10.79
CA VAL A 48 6.40 -1.08 9.43
C VAL A 48 5.19 -1.98 9.54
N LEU A 49 4.09 -1.52 8.98
CA LEU A 49 2.81 -2.22 8.91
C LEU A 49 2.48 -2.56 7.46
N THR A 50 1.87 -3.68 7.20
CA THR A 50 1.45 -4.07 5.85
C THR A 50 0.24 -5.00 5.86
N THR A 51 -0.45 -5.10 4.74
CA THR A 51 -1.31 -6.22 4.38
C THR A 51 -0.57 -7.15 3.42
N VAL A 52 -1.16 -8.27 3.01
CA VAL A 52 -0.55 -9.20 2.06
C VAL A 52 -1.07 -8.89 0.66
N GLY A 53 -0.17 -8.69 -0.29
CA GLY A 53 -0.49 -8.56 -1.70
C GLY A 53 -0.41 -9.91 -2.44
N ASN A 54 -0.81 -9.91 -3.72
CA ASN A 54 -0.80 -11.12 -4.55
C ASN A 54 0.63 -11.57 -4.91
N HIS A 55 1.60 -10.66 -4.98
CA HIS A 55 3.01 -10.97 -5.20
C HIS A 55 3.72 -11.48 -3.94
N ASP A 56 3.14 -11.32 -2.76
CA ASP A 56 3.72 -11.79 -1.49
C ASP A 56 3.45 -13.28 -1.23
N ILE A 57 2.58 -13.94 -1.99
CA ILE A 57 2.11 -15.31 -1.77
C ILE A 57 2.12 -16.14 -3.05
N TYR A 58 2.12 -17.47 -2.93
CA TYR A 58 2.05 -18.38 -4.07
C TYR A 58 0.60 -18.71 -4.40
N GLY A 59 0.25 -18.66 -5.70
CA GLY A 59 -1.05 -19.11 -6.20
C GLY A 59 -2.25 -18.42 -5.55
N ALA A 60 -2.12 -17.14 -5.22
CA ALA A 60 -3.15 -16.35 -4.56
C ALA A 60 -3.68 -16.95 -3.23
N SER A 61 -2.87 -17.78 -2.55
CA SER A 61 -3.27 -18.47 -1.33
C SER A 61 -2.54 -17.95 -0.09
N LEU A 62 -3.27 -17.32 0.83
CA LEU A 62 -2.73 -16.84 2.12
C LEU A 62 -2.08 -17.93 2.95
N SER A 63 -2.50 -19.21 2.79
CA SER A 63 -1.87 -20.32 3.48
C SER A 63 -0.40 -20.53 3.12
N THR A 64 0.07 -19.94 2.01
CA THR A 64 1.46 -20.03 1.55
C THR A 64 2.37 -18.92 2.10
N LEU A 65 1.81 -17.94 2.82
CA LEU A 65 2.56 -16.81 3.37
C LEU A 65 3.79 -17.26 4.19
N HIS A 66 3.66 -18.32 4.98
CA HIS A 66 4.75 -18.86 5.79
C HIS A 66 5.95 -19.39 4.97
N ARG A 67 5.81 -19.51 3.64
CA ARG A 67 6.84 -19.96 2.70
C ARG A 67 7.41 -18.83 1.85
N SER A 68 6.97 -17.60 2.07
CA SER A 68 7.34 -16.44 1.27
C SER A 68 8.33 -15.52 1.99
N ALA A 69 8.93 -14.60 1.23
CA ALA A 69 9.82 -13.59 1.77
C ALA A 69 9.11 -12.67 2.78
N LEU A 70 7.86 -12.28 2.50
CA LEU A 70 7.06 -11.52 3.47
C LEU A 70 6.86 -12.32 4.76
N GLY A 71 6.61 -13.63 4.66
CA GLY A 71 6.51 -14.51 5.83
C GLY A 71 7.78 -14.52 6.69
N VAL A 72 8.96 -14.45 6.07
CA VAL A 72 10.24 -14.32 6.80
C VAL A 72 10.31 -12.99 7.55
N LEU A 73 9.95 -11.86 6.91
CA LEU A 73 9.94 -10.54 7.56
C LEU A 73 8.98 -10.48 8.74
N VAL A 74 7.80 -11.10 8.61
CA VAL A 74 6.80 -11.20 9.68
C VAL A 74 7.33 -12.04 10.84
N ALA A 75 7.89 -13.22 10.56
CA ALA A 75 8.47 -14.10 11.58
C ALA A 75 9.64 -13.45 12.33
N ALA A 76 10.46 -12.67 11.63
CA ALA A 76 11.55 -11.86 12.19
C ALA A 76 11.06 -10.61 12.95
N LYS A 77 9.76 -10.31 12.94
CA LYS A 77 9.15 -9.08 13.50
C LYS A 77 9.68 -7.79 12.86
N ALA A 78 10.22 -7.88 11.67
CA ALA A 78 10.65 -6.74 10.87
C ALA A 78 9.45 -5.96 10.31
N VAL A 79 8.32 -6.65 10.11
CA VAL A 79 7.06 -6.10 9.62
C VAL A 79 5.91 -6.68 10.45
N SER A 80 4.93 -5.85 10.78
CA SER A 80 3.68 -6.27 11.43
C SER A 80 2.56 -6.39 10.40
N LEU A 81 1.92 -7.56 10.33
CA LEU A 81 0.74 -7.74 9.50
C LEU A 81 -0.48 -7.11 10.16
N LEU A 82 -1.18 -6.31 9.39
CA LEU A 82 -2.52 -5.84 9.75
C LEU A 82 -3.52 -7.00 9.60
N ARG A 83 -4.43 -7.10 10.54
CA ARG A 83 -5.42 -8.18 10.64
C ARG A 83 -6.83 -7.65 10.42
N PRO A 84 -7.76 -8.48 9.90
CA PRO A 84 -9.14 -8.06 9.69
C PRO A 84 -9.95 -7.98 11.00
N ASP A 85 -9.58 -8.73 12.02
CA ASP A 85 -10.33 -8.96 13.26
C ASP A 85 -9.79 -8.21 14.48
N ILE A 86 -8.52 -7.81 14.44
CA ILE A 86 -7.85 -7.15 15.56
C ILE A 86 -7.09 -5.93 15.02
N PRO A 87 -7.47 -4.71 15.42
CA PRO A 87 -6.78 -3.52 14.96
C PRO A 87 -5.36 -3.40 15.52
N HIS A 88 -4.48 -2.84 14.70
CA HIS A 88 -3.26 -2.25 15.19
C HIS A 88 -3.58 -0.81 15.60
N THR A 89 -3.57 -0.53 16.91
CA THR A 89 -3.97 0.78 17.43
C THR A 89 -2.74 1.65 17.69
N LEU A 90 -2.77 2.85 17.14
CA LEU A 90 -1.82 3.92 17.40
C LEU A 90 -2.49 5.00 18.24
N HIS A 91 -1.80 5.45 19.27
CA HIS A 91 -2.27 6.57 20.10
C HIS A 91 -1.51 7.84 19.76
N THR A 92 -2.24 8.90 19.49
CA THR A 92 -1.65 10.22 19.21
C THR A 92 -1.50 11.03 20.51
N SER A 93 -0.56 11.97 20.52
CA SER A 93 -0.33 12.87 21.65
C SER A 93 -1.50 13.82 21.93
N PHE A 94 -2.38 14.03 20.95
CA PHE A 94 -3.56 14.91 21.04
C PHE A 94 -4.87 14.13 21.28
N GLY A 95 -4.78 12.86 21.71
CA GLY A 95 -5.92 12.11 22.25
C GLY A 95 -6.74 11.29 21.25
N TYR A 96 -6.27 11.13 20.00
CA TYR A 96 -6.90 10.20 19.06
C TYR A 96 -6.30 8.80 19.15
N SER A 97 -7.13 7.80 18.89
CA SER A 97 -6.74 6.42 18.62
C SER A 97 -6.99 6.10 17.15
N VAL A 98 -5.95 5.72 16.42
CA VAL A 98 -6.04 5.27 15.02
C VAL A 98 -5.99 3.76 15.00
N ASN A 99 -7.07 3.13 14.58
CA ASN A 99 -7.23 1.69 14.51
C ASN A 99 -7.09 1.23 13.06
N LEU A 100 -5.95 0.60 12.74
CA LEU A 100 -5.66 0.09 11.40
C LEU A 100 -6.03 -1.39 11.33
N TYR A 101 -6.85 -1.72 10.35
CA TYR A 101 -7.26 -3.07 10.01
C TYR A 101 -6.71 -3.45 8.65
N GLY A 102 -6.41 -4.74 8.43
CA GLY A 102 -5.88 -5.23 7.17
C GLY A 102 -6.82 -6.20 6.47
N SER A 103 -7.06 -5.98 5.17
CA SER A 103 -7.64 -6.98 4.27
C SER A 103 -6.59 -7.36 3.25
N SER A 104 -6.07 -8.58 3.37
CA SER A 104 -5.10 -9.15 2.44
C SER A 104 -5.79 -9.54 1.13
N TYR A 105 -5.00 -9.63 0.05
CA TYR A 105 -5.48 -10.12 -1.24
C TYR A 105 -6.22 -11.47 -1.09
N MET A 106 -7.40 -11.55 -1.68
CA MET A 106 -8.28 -12.75 -1.64
C MET A 106 -8.57 -13.25 -0.21
N HIS A 107 -8.56 -12.36 0.79
CA HIS A 107 -8.88 -12.78 2.14
C HIS A 107 -10.37 -13.17 2.25
N PRO A 108 -10.70 -14.36 2.80
CA PRO A 108 -12.09 -14.85 2.84
C PRO A 108 -12.99 -14.03 3.77
N THR A 109 -12.41 -13.33 4.72
CA THR A 109 -13.13 -12.49 5.69
C THR A 109 -12.72 -11.04 5.50
N GLN A 110 -13.66 -10.23 5.07
CA GLN A 110 -13.48 -8.78 5.01
C GLN A 110 -13.72 -8.17 6.40
N PRO A 111 -12.84 -7.24 6.84
CA PRO A 111 -13.07 -6.56 8.11
C PRO A 111 -14.33 -5.68 8.03
N SER A 112 -15.13 -5.73 9.06
CA SER A 112 -16.26 -4.81 9.22
C SER A 112 -15.83 -3.59 10.02
N ALA A 113 -16.25 -2.41 9.58
CA ALA A 113 -15.99 -1.20 10.34
C ALA A 113 -16.69 -1.28 11.70
N PRO A 114 -16.04 -0.86 12.79
CA PRO A 114 -16.66 -0.81 14.10
C PRO A 114 -17.89 0.10 14.10
N ALA A 115 -18.94 -0.31 14.85
CA ALA A 115 -20.23 0.40 14.89
C ALA A 115 -20.15 1.82 15.46
N ALA A 116 -19.08 2.17 16.18
CA ALA A 116 -18.88 3.48 16.79
C ALA A 116 -17.46 3.96 16.48
N GLY A 117 -17.32 4.77 15.47
CA GLY A 117 -16.07 5.39 15.05
C GLY A 117 -16.30 6.79 14.53
N GLY A 118 -15.21 7.38 14.17
CA GLY A 118 -15.13 8.71 13.58
C GLY A 118 -14.39 9.69 14.45
N LYS A 119 -13.82 10.69 13.83
CA LYS A 119 -12.99 11.72 14.47
C LYS A 119 -13.66 12.41 15.65
N LYS A 120 -14.99 12.55 15.62
CA LYS A 120 -15.75 13.18 16.72
C LYS A 120 -15.71 12.37 18.02
N SER A 121 -15.49 11.06 17.94
CA SER A 121 -15.36 10.19 19.12
C SER A 121 -13.90 9.99 19.59
N GLY A 122 -12.94 10.58 18.89
CA GLY A 122 -11.50 10.34 19.13
C GLY A 122 -11.00 8.99 18.64
N ASN A 123 -11.83 8.21 17.92
CA ASN A 123 -11.47 6.92 17.35
C ASN A 123 -11.57 6.99 15.82
N VAL A 124 -10.45 6.78 15.16
CA VAL A 124 -10.36 6.77 13.69
C VAL A 124 -10.13 5.35 13.22
N HIS A 125 -10.92 4.89 12.27
CA HIS A 125 -10.84 3.54 11.71
C HIS A 125 -10.35 3.57 10.27
N VAL A 126 -9.24 2.87 10.01
CA VAL A 126 -8.59 2.80 8.71
C VAL A 126 -8.56 1.36 8.24
N LEU A 127 -9.06 1.12 7.04
CA LEU A 127 -8.90 -0.14 6.33
C LEU A 127 -7.73 -0.02 5.37
N VAL A 128 -6.77 -0.94 5.48
CA VAL A 128 -5.67 -1.11 4.52
C VAL A 128 -5.93 -2.40 3.74
N THR A 129 -6.07 -2.31 2.43
CA THR A 129 -6.45 -3.45 1.60
C THR A 129 -5.59 -3.61 0.36
N HIS A 130 -5.52 -4.83 -0.17
CA HIS A 130 -4.86 -5.13 -1.45
C HIS A 130 -5.88 -5.60 -2.49
N GLU A 131 -6.86 -4.75 -2.75
CA GLU A 131 -7.94 -5.01 -3.71
C GLU A 131 -7.80 -4.11 -4.95
N MET A 132 -8.26 -4.62 -6.11
CA MET A 132 -8.28 -3.88 -7.36
C MET A 132 -9.42 -2.86 -7.36
N VAL A 133 -9.17 -1.70 -6.74
CA VAL A 133 -10.12 -0.59 -6.68
C VAL A 133 -9.74 0.47 -7.71
N LEU A 134 -10.70 0.87 -8.52
CA LEU A 134 -10.54 1.90 -9.56
C LEU A 134 -11.27 3.17 -9.17
N ALA A 135 -10.60 4.31 -9.33
CA ALA A 135 -11.20 5.62 -9.13
C ALA A 135 -12.28 5.94 -10.19
N ASP A 136 -12.02 5.53 -11.43
CA ASP A 136 -12.91 5.72 -12.57
C ASP A 136 -12.91 4.46 -13.45
N ARG A 137 -13.99 4.27 -14.22
CA ARG A 137 -14.05 3.21 -15.22
C ARG A 137 -13.03 3.46 -16.33
N LEU A 138 -12.28 2.41 -16.68
CA LEU A 138 -11.27 2.48 -17.73
C LEU A 138 -11.85 2.00 -19.07
N TYR A 139 -11.26 2.46 -20.17
CA TYR A 139 -11.62 1.96 -21.52
C TYR A 139 -11.37 0.45 -21.68
N ARG A 140 -10.33 -0.08 -21.01
CA ARG A 140 -10.09 -1.52 -20.85
C ARG A 140 -9.99 -1.78 -19.37
N GLU A 141 -11.05 -2.33 -18.82
CA GLU A 141 -11.12 -2.69 -17.41
C GLU A 141 -10.39 -4.01 -17.16
N PRO A 142 -9.74 -4.20 -16.00
CA PRO A 142 -9.29 -5.51 -15.54
C PRO A 142 -10.47 -6.49 -15.46
N ASP A 143 -10.20 -7.78 -15.52
CA ASP A 143 -11.23 -8.82 -15.43
C ASP A 143 -11.97 -8.78 -14.08
N GLU A 144 -11.27 -8.39 -13.01
CA GLU A 144 -11.83 -8.25 -11.66
C GLU A 144 -11.43 -6.89 -11.08
N PHE A 145 -12.40 -6.04 -10.83
CA PHE A 145 -12.22 -4.74 -10.18
C PHE A 145 -13.52 -4.30 -9.51
N VAL A 146 -13.42 -3.32 -8.64
CA VAL A 146 -14.54 -2.62 -8.03
C VAL A 146 -14.31 -1.12 -8.09
N THR A 147 -15.38 -0.34 -8.28
CA THR A 147 -15.27 1.13 -8.24
C THR A 147 -15.13 1.62 -6.80
N THR A 148 -14.59 2.82 -6.61
CA THR A 148 -14.48 3.44 -5.28
C THR A 148 -15.84 3.57 -4.59
N GLU A 149 -16.89 3.94 -5.34
CA GLU A 149 -18.26 4.07 -4.82
C GLU A 149 -18.81 2.74 -4.35
N ASP A 150 -18.68 1.69 -5.17
CA ASP A 150 -19.16 0.35 -4.83
C ASP A 150 -18.36 -0.23 -3.65
N PHE A 151 -17.03 -0.04 -3.65
CA PHE A 151 -16.20 -0.53 -2.56
C PHE A 151 -16.53 0.14 -1.23
N VAL A 152 -16.64 1.47 -1.19
CA VAL A 152 -17.06 2.20 0.01
C VAL A 152 -18.47 1.86 0.41
N GLY A 153 -19.38 1.63 -0.56
CA GLY A 153 -20.76 1.22 -0.29
C GLY A 153 -20.86 -0.13 0.42
N THR A 154 -20.05 -1.10 0.01
CA THR A 154 -19.97 -2.43 0.65
C THR A 154 -19.15 -2.44 1.94
N HIS A 155 -18.25 -1.47 2.11
CA HIS A 155 -17.38 -1.31 3.28
C HIS A 155 -17.72 -0.02 4.05
N ALA A 156 -18.99 0.23 4.32
CA ALA A 156 -19.41 1.44 5.01
C ALA A 156 -18.87 1.52 6.46
N GLY A 157 -18.64 2.74 6.94
CA GLY A 157 -18.25 3.02 8.33
C GLY A 157 -16.77 3.25 8.57
N TRP A 158 -15.91 3.14 7.54
CA TRP A 158 -14.50 3.51 7.62
C TRP A 158 -14.32 5.02 7.48
N ASP A 159 -13.38 5.60 8.26
CA ASP A 159 -12.98 7.00 8.09
C ASP A 159 -12.03 7.14 6.89
N MET A 160 -11.19 6.12 6.67
CA MET A 160 -10.26 6.05 5.55
C MET A 160 -10.09 4.61 5.06
N ILE A 161 -9.96 4.46 3.75
CA ILE A 161 -9.56 3.21 3.09
C ILE A 161 -8.31 3.48 2.27
N VAL A 162 -7.29 2.63 2.45
CA VAL A 162 -6.02 2.70 1.70
C VAL A 162 -5.89 1.43 0.88
N CYS A 163 -5.94 1.56 -0.44
CA CYS A 163 -5.89 0.42 -1.37
C CYS A 163 -4.49 0.24 -1.96
N GLY A 164 -4.14 -1.02 -2.28
CA GLY A 164 -3.01 -1.39 -3.14
C GLY A 164 -3.48 -1.96 -4.47
N HIS A 165 -2.66 -2.86 -5.06
CA HIS A 165 -2.90 -3.67 -6.26
C HIS A 165 -3.01 -2.86 -7.57
N TYR A 166 -3.82 -1.83 -7.63
CA TYR A 166 -3.90 -0.94 -8.79
C TYR A 166 -2.74 0.05 -8.79
N HIS A 167 -1.94 0.07 -9.87
CA HIS A 167 -0.69 0.84 -9.92
C HIS A 167 -0.87 2.31 -10.31
N TYR A 168 -2.06 2.86 -10.13
CA TYR A 168 -2.32 4.28 -10.37
C TYR A 168 -2.79 4.96 -9.08
N ARG A 169 -2.17 6.10 -8.81
CA ARG A 169 -2.51 6.91 -7.65
C ARG A 169 -3.86 7.58 -7.81
N PHE A 170 -4.66 7.52 -6.76
CA PHE A 170 -5.84 8.35 -6.62
C PHE A 170 -6.11 8.72 -5.16
N LEU A 171 -6.93 9.74 -4.97
CA LEU A 171 -7.53 10.14 -3.70
C LEU A 171 -8.93 10.65 -4.00
N GLN A 172 -9.92 10.04 -3.39
CA GLN A 172 -11.33 10.44 -3.53
C GLN A 172 -12.02 10.54 -2.18
N GLN A 173 -13.07 11.34 -2.12
CA GLN A 173 -13.99 11.43 -1.00
C GLN A 173 -15.31 10.79 -1.45
N VAL A 174 -15.71 9.70 -0.81
CA VAL A 174 -16.98 9.00 -1.07
C VAL A 174 -17.82 9.06 0.21
N GLY A 175 -18.84 9.92 0.22
CA GLY A 175 -19.58 10.19 1.44
C GLY A 175 -18.67 10.73 2.56
N ALA A 176 -18.69 10.08 3.72
CA ALA A 176 -17.82 10.43 4.85
C ALA A 176 -16.43 9.76 4.78
N CYS A 177 -16.25 8.76 3.92
CA CYS A 177 -15.00 8.00 3.81
C CYS A 177 -14.04 8.64 2.81
N ARG A 178 -12.76 8.72 3.15
CA ARG A 178 -11.69 8.95 2.18
C ARG A 178 -11.18 7.62 1.68
N ILE A 179 -11.04 7.47 0.37
CA ILE A 179 -10.42 6.30 -0.24
C ILE A 179 -9.24 6.74 -1.10
N LEU A 180 -8.10 6.11 -0.94
CA LEU A 180 -6.90 6.44 -1.68
C LEU A 180 -6.11 5.19 -2.08
N ASN A 181 -5.39 5.33 -3.18
CA ASN A 181 -4.32 4.42 -3.58
C ASN A 181 -3.03 5.24 -3.69
N PRO A 182 -1.96 4.93 -2.95
CA PRO A 182 -0.71 5.68 -3.02
C PRO A 182 0.04 5.47 -4.33
N GLY A 183 -0.31 4.46 -5.11
CA GLY A 183 0.45 4.02 -6.27
C GLY A 183 1.78 3.36 -5.88
N PRO A 184 2.50 2.79 -6.85
CA PRO A 184 3.76 2.12 -6.60
C PRO A 184 4.89 3.12 -6.35
N VAL A 185 5.85 2.74 -5.53
CA VAL A 185 7.08 3.53 -5.29
C VAL A 185 8.18 3.23 -6.32
N VAL A 186 7.96 2.23 -7.18
CA VAL A 186 8.89 1.83 -8.25
C VAL A 186 8.18 1.81 -9.60
N ARG A 187 8.93 2.04 -10.66
CA ARG A 187 8.50 1.85 -12.05
C ARG A 187 8.89 0.45 -12.48
N ILE A 188 7.95 -0.31 -13.03
CA ILE A 188 8.16 -1.72 -13.39
C ILE A 188 8.25 -1.90 -14.91
N LYS A 189 7.47 -1.13 -15.67
CA LYS A 189 7.34 -1.27 -17.13
C LYS A 189 7.53 0.07 -17.83
N ALA A 190 7.95 0.06 -19.09
CA ALA A 190 7.98 1.26 -19.94
C ALA A 190 6.56 1.62 -20.47
N SER A 191 5.54 1.49 -19.65
CA SER A 191 4.18 1.92 -19.96
C SER A 191 4.03 3.43 -19.79
N LYS A 192 3.02 4.04 -20.40
CA LYS A 192 2.76 5.47 -20.22
C LYS A 192 2.56 5.82 -18.74
N GLY A 193 1.83 4.99 -17.99
CA GLY A 193 1.59 5.19 -16.57
C GLY A 193 2.88 5.18 -15.74
N ASP A 194 3.79 4.21 -16.01
CA ASP A 194 5.09 4.16 -15.33
C ASP A 194 6.03 5.30 -15.76
N MET A 195 5.95 5.74 -17.03
CA MET A 195 6.74 6.88 -17.51
C MET A 195 6.33 8.19 -16.82
N ASP A 196 5.04 8.36 -16.58
CA ASP A 196 4.47 9.56 -15.92
C ASP A 196 4.51 9.45 -14.38
N LEU A 197 4.84 8.26 -13.83
CA LEU A 197 4.87 8.03 -12.38
C LEU A 197 5.94 8.88 -11.69
N VAL A 198 5.52 9.67 -10.73
CA VAL A 198 6.37 10.35 -9.75
C VAL A 198 6.29 9.57 -8.43
N PRO A 199 7.30 8.74 -8.10
CA PRO A 199 7.29 7.97 -6.85
C PRO A 199 7.14 8.89 -5.65
N SER A 200 6.16 8.62 -4.81
CA SER A 200 5.90 9.42 -3.61
C SER A 200 5.07 8.62 -2.60
N VAL A 201 5.01 9.10 -1.38
CA VAL A 201 4.16 8.59 -0.32
C VAL A 201 3.11 9.60 0.07
N TYR A 202 1.98 9.14 0.58
CA TYR A 202 1.05 10.00 1.30
C TYR A 202 1.48 10.15 2.76
N VAL A 203 1.32 11.34 3.28
CA VAL A 203 1.45 11.69 4.69
C VAL A 203 0.10 12.19 5.17
N TRP A 204 -0.43 11.55 6.19
CA TRP A 204 -1.66 11.98 6.83
C TRP A 204 -1.34 12.67 8.15
N ASP A 205 -1.56 13.97 8.21
CA ASP A 205 -1.60 14.74 9.44
C ASP A 205 -3.01 14.61 10.02
N LEU A 206 -3.12 13.82 11.07
CA LEU A 206 -4.40 13.54 11.70
C LEU A 206 -4.92 14.73 12.52
N GLU A 207 -4.03 15.54 13.09
CA GLU A 207 -4.40 16.71 13.90
C GLU A 207 -5.13 17.75 13.03
N HIS A 208 -4.58 18.04 11.85
CA HIS A 208 -5.17 19.01 10.91
C HIS A 208 -6.06 18.34 9.86
N ASP A 209 -6.16 17.01 9.89
CA ASP A 209 -6.90 16.21 8.92
C ASP A 209 -6.48 16.45 7.46
N THR A 210 -5.21 16.62 7.23
CA THR A 210 -4.66 16.89 5.90
C THR A 210 -3.88 15.71 5.35
N LEU A 211 -4.08 15.40 4.06
CA LEU A 211 -3.31 14.44 3.30
C LEU A 211 -2.41 15.20 2.35
N THR A 212 -1.11 15.01 2.48
CA THR A 212 -0.09 15.59 1.60
C THR A 212 0.73 14.48 0.96
N THR A 213 1.45 14.81 -0.12
CA THR A 213 2.37 13.89 -0.77
C THR A 213 3.82 14.34 -0.57
N ARG A 214 4.70 13.37 -0.30
CA ARG A 214 6.15 13.58 -0.28
C ARG A 214 6.78 12.78 -1.42
N THR A 215 7.39 13.47 -2.36
CA THR A 215 8.11 12.86 -3.49
C THR A 215 9.36 12.13 -3.01
N LEU A 216 9.58 10.94 -3.52
CA LEU A 216 10.75 10.13 -3.24
C LEU A 216 11.87 10.39 -4.26
N PRO A 217 13.14 10.21 -3.91
CA PRO A 217 14.25 10.30 -4.85
C PRO A 217 14.06 9.34 -6.03
N HIS A 218 14.14 9.85 -7.24
CA HIS A 218 13.98 9.05 -8.46
C HIS A 218 14.72 9.70 -9.64
N ALA A 219 15.21 8.86 -10.56
CA ALA A 219 15.71 9.32 -11.84
C ALA A 219 14.55 9.65 -12.80
N PRO A 220 14.74 10.52 -13.78
CA PRO A 220 13.79 10.69 -14.88
C PRO A 220 13.47 9.36 -15.55
N ALA A 221 12.22 9.14 -15.94
CA ALA A 221 11.79 7.85 -16.51
C ALA A 221 12.58 7.47 -17.77
N LYS A 222 12.89 8.45 -18.61
CA LYS A 222 13.72 8.27 -19.83
C LYS A 222 15.12 7.75 -19.56
N ASP A 223 15.65 7.97 -18.35
CA ASP A 223 16.98 7.52 -17.94
C ASP A 223 16.96 6.13 -17.29
N VAL A 224 15.74 5.65 -16.92
CA VAL A 224 15.54 4.34 -16.29
C VAL A 224 15.19 3.28 -17.34
N PHE A 225 14.36 3.65 -18.32
CA PHE A 225 13.95 2.74 -19.38
C PHE A 225 14.78 2.96 -20.64
N ILE A 226 15.57 1.97 -21.03
CA ILE A 226 16.23 1.92 -22.32
C ILE A 226 15.14 1.67 -23.37
N GLN A 227 14.82 2.66 -24.19
CA GLN A 227 13.99 2.45 -25.37
C GLN A 227 14.82 1.61 -26.34
N GLY A 228 14.52 0.30 -26.45
CA GLY A 228 15.07 -0.54 -27.50
C GLY A 228 14.72 0.08 -28.86
N GLU A 229 15.72 0.32 -29.69
CA GLU A 229 15.48 0.66 -31.09
C GLU A 229 14.53 -0.38 -31.67
N LYS A 230 13.39 0.08 -32.17
CA LYS A 230 12.51 -0.78 -33.00
C LYS A 230 13.33 -1.15 -34.22
N THR A 231 13.93 -2.33 -34.22
CA THR A 231 14.43 -2.96 -35.46
C THR A 231 13.23 -3.06 -36.38
N ALA A 232 13.20 -2.20 -37.39
CA ALA A 232 12.26 -2.31 -38.48
C ALA A 232 12.48 -3.70 -39.13
N GLN A 233 11.59 -4.64 -38.88
CA GLN A 233 11.53 -5.85 -39.68
C GLN A 233 11.06 -5.41 -41.08
N THR A 234 12.02 -5.19 -41.96
CA THR A 234 11.82 -5.14 -43.39
C THR A 234 11.39 -6.56 -43.81
N ASN A 235 10.09 -6.74 -43.99
CA ASN A 235 9.57 -7.89 -44.74
C ASN A 235 10.04 -7.74 -46.19
N ALA A 236 10.99 -8.58 -46.59
CA ALA A 236 11.28 -8.86 -47.98
C ALA A 236 10.52 -10.12 -48.41
#